data_6ceb12434d9af1dc06279f271b0000a1
#
_entry.id   6ceb12434d9af1dc06279f271b0000a1
#
_cell.length_a   1.000
_cell.length_b   1.000
_cell.length_c   1.000
_cell.angle_alpha   90.00
_cell.angle_beta   90.00
_cell.angle_gamma   90.00
#
_symmetry.space_group_name_H-M   'P 1'
#
loop_
_entity.id
_entity.type
_entity.pdbx_description
1 polymer ?
#
loop_
_entity_poly.entity_id
_entity_poly.type
_entity_poly.pdbx_seq_one_letter_code
_entity_poly.pdbx_strand_id
1 'polypeptide(L)'
;MPSQNPSFLLKLVSLFSVVRGYNILVIILAQYLASIFIIAPDHLGGKEILFNQNLFLIVLASALSIASGYIINNFYDSEKDLINRPNKTYIDNYVSQKTKLATYFVLNFICVIIASYVAFQAVVFFSAYIFAIWLYSHKLKKIPILGNISAATLAVIPFFAVFVYFRNFDLVIFVHAMFLFLVLVIRELVKDLENLRGDFAQDYPTLPVTYGEQTAKLAISVLVFLTFVPVVILLQKFEIGYMDFYFVFTTILLVLFLYFLWISKSKSQYLWLHNLLKFIIVFGVLCILLIDVDVVIKKLI
;
A
#
# COMPACT_ATOMS: atom_id res chain seq x y z
N MET A 1 -21.20 23.09 -6.39
CA MET A 1 -22.00 21.99 -5.84
C MET A 1 -22.15 20.95 -6.93
N PRO A 2 -21.99 19.64 -6.68
CA PRO A 2 -22.28 18.61 -7.69
C PRO A 2 -23.76 18.72 -8.09
N SER A 3 -24.07 18.40 -9.37
CA SER A 3 -25.43 18.38 -9.90
C SER A 3 -26.35 17.61 -8.96
N GLN A 4 -27.60 18.06 -8.76
CA GLN A 4 -28.54 17.47 -7.80
C GLN A 4 -28.84 15.98 -8.05
N ASN A 5 -28.57 15.46 -9.27
CA ASN A 5 -28.64 14.03 -9.59
C ASN A 5 -27.50 13.63 -10.53
N PRO A 6 -26.33 13.25 -10.01
CA PRO A 6 -25.24 12.77 -10.86
C PRO A 6 -25.66 11.47 -11.59
N SER A 7 -25.25 11.36 -12.87
CA SER A 7 -25.50 10.17 -13.68
C SER A 7 -24.92 8.91 -13.01
N PHE A 8 -25.46 7.74 -13.35
CA PHE A 8 -24.96 6.45 -12.83
C PHE A 8 -23.45 6.29 -13.10
N LEU A 9 -22.99 6.68 -14.29
CA LEU A 9 -21.57 6.63 -14.65
C LEU A 9 -20.70 7.51 -13.74
N LEU A 10 -21.16 8.73 -13.41
CA LEU A 10 -20.43 9.61 -12.48
C LEU A 10 -20.34 9.02 -11.07
N LYS A 11 -21.38 8.31 -10.61
CA LYS A 11 -21.35 7.60 -9.32
C LYS A 11 -20.35 6.45 -9.34
N LEU A 12 -20.25 5.70 -10.44
CA LEU A 12 -19.23 4.63 -10.60
C LEU A 12 -17.81 5.20 -10.60
N VAL A 13 -17.57 6.29 -11.35
CA VAL A 13 -16.26 6.98 -11.35
C VAL A 13 -15.91 7.48 -9.96
N SER A 14 -16.89 8.04 -9.23
CA SER A 14 -16.71 8.48 -7.85
C SER A 14 -16.32 7.33 -6.93
N LEU A 15 -17.03 6.19 -6.96
CA LEU A 15 -16.69 5.02 -6.18
C LEU A 15 -15.29 4.49 -6.52
N PHE A 16 -14.95 4.41 -7.81
CA PHE A 16 -13.61 4.00 -8.25
C PHE A 16 -12.52 4.95 -7.73
N SER A 17 -12.78 6.26 -7.71
CA SER A 17 -11.89 7.26 -7.12
C SER A 17 -11.73 7.08 -5.61
N VAL A 18 -12.85 6.88 -4.88
CA VAL A 18 -12.85 6.67 -3.41
C VAL A 18 -12.05 5.45 -3.03
N VAL A 19 -12.28 4.29 -3.69
CA VAL A 19 -11.57 3.04 -3.41
C VAL A 19 -10.14 3.02 -3.96
N ARG A 20 -9.73 4.08 -4.68
CA ARG A 20 -8.42 4.13 -5.35
C ARG A 20 -8.16 2.89 -6.21
N GLY A 21 -9.09 2.59 -7.13
CA GLY A 21 -9.14 1.33 -7.88
C GLY A 21 -7.80 0.95 -8.54
N TYR A 22 -7.03 1.91 -9.05
CA TYR A 22 -5.70 1.66 -9.60
C TYR A 22 -4.70 1.07 -8.58
N ASN A 23 -4.76 1.50 -7.30
CA ASN A 23 -3.91 0.91 -6.26
C ASN A 23 -4.30 -0.55 -5.99
N ILE A 24 -5.59 -0.86 -6.00
CA ILE A 24 -6.08 -2.23 -5.80
C ILE A 24 -5.56 -3.14 -6.91
N LEU A 25 -5.60 -2.70 -8.17
CA LEU A 25 -5.05 -3.47 -9.30
C LEU A 25 -3.56 -3.75 -9.13
N VAL A 26 -2.77 -2.75 -8.68
CA VAL A 26 -1.34 -2.93 -8.41
C VAL A 26 -1.12 -3.94 -7.28
N ILE A 27 -1.93 -3.90 -6.21
CA ILE A 27 -1.81 -4.85 -5.09
C ILE A 27 -2.18 -6.27 -5.52
N ILE A 28 -3.24 -6.45 -6.31
CA ILE A 28 -3.61 -7.76 -6.87
C ILE A 28 -2.45 -8.32 -7.71
N LEU A 29 -1.89 -7.51 -8.61
CA LEU A 29 -0.72 -7.91 -9.41
C LEU A 29 0.46 -8.26 -8.52
N ALA A 30 0.76 -7.42 -7.53
CA ALA A 30 1.86 -7.64 -6.59
C ALA A 30 1.71 -8.93 -5.79
N GLN A 31 0.49 -9.25 -5.32
CA GLN A 31 0.23 -10.49 -4.60
C GLN A 31 0.44 -11.72 -5.49
N TYR A 32 -0.03 -11.70 -6.74
CA TYR A 32 0.22 -12.80 -7.67
C TYR A 32 1.69 -12.96 -8.03
N LEU A 33 2.39 -11.86 -8.36
CA LEU A 33 3.81 -11.92 -8.67
C LEU A 33 4.63 -12.39 -7.46
N ALA A 34 4.37 -11.85 -6.28
CA ALA A 34 5.03 -12.30 -5.06
C ALA A 34 4.73 -13.77 -4.76
N SER A 35 3.49 -14.23 -5.02
CA SER A 35 3.13 -15.65 -4.85
C SER A 35 3.93 -16.56 -5.75
N ILE A 36 4.10 -16.19 -7.03
CA ILE A 36 4.74 -17.05 -8.04
C ILE A 36 6.27 -17.08 -7.87
N PHE A 37 6.89 -15.94 -7.52
CA PHE A 37 8.34 -15.79 -7.60
C PHE A 37 9.04 -15.71 -6.25
N ILE A 38 8.32 -15.46 -5.13
CA ILE A 38 8.93 -15.23 -3.83
C ILE A 38 8.36 -16.13 -2.74
N ILE A 39 7.00 -16.34 -2.73
CA ILE A 39 6.33 -16.91 -1.55
C ILE A 39 6.01 -18.38 -1.71
N ALA A 40 5.56 -18.81 -2.90
CA ALA A 40 5.17 -20.19 -3.09
C ALA A 40 6.39 -21.12 -3.09
N PRO A 41 6.25 -22.37 -2.58
CA PRO A 41 7.32 -23.36 -2.63
C PRO A 41 7.73 -23.68 -4.07
N ASP A 42 9.02 -23.94 -4.30
CA ASP A 42 9.63 -24.16 -5.63
C ASP A 42 9.04 -25.33 -6.42
N HIS A 43 8.44 -26.31 -5.74
CA HIS A 43 7.82 -27.47 -6.39
C HIS A 43 6.49 -27.16 -7.09
N LEU A 44 5.87 -26.00 -6.82
CA LEU A 44 4.63 -25.56 -7.45
C LEU A 44 4.90 -24.85 -8.77
N GLY A 45 4.19 -25.23 -9.83
CA GLY A 45 4.28 -24.58 -11.12
C GLY A 45 3.58 -23.21 -11.13
N GLY A 46 4.12 -22.22 -11.89
CA GLY A 46 3.52 -20.89 -11.96
C GLY A 46 2.06 -20.90 -12.46
N LYS A 47 1.70 -21.79 -13.40
CA LYS A 47 0.31 -21.98 -13.85
C LYS A 47 -0.58 -22.54 -12.72
N GLU A 48 -0.06 -23.48 -11.93
CA GLU A 48 -0.77 -24.04 -10.78
C GLU A 48 -1.07 -22.98 -9.74
N ILE A 49 -0.09 -22.10 -9.44
CA ILE A 49 -0.25 -20.98 -8.51
C ILE A 49 -1.26 -19.97 -9.07
N LEU A 50 -1.14 -19.59 -10.37
CA LEU A 50 -2.00 -18.60 -11.00
C LEU A 50 -3.48 -19.01 -10.99
N PHE A 51 -3.78 -20.29 -11.22
CA PHE A 51 -5.14 -20.83 -11.25
C PHE A 51 -5.58 -21.46 -9.92
N ASN A 52 -4.80 -21.25 -8.84
CA ASN A 52 -5.17 -21.76 -7.52
C ASN A 52 -6.40 -21.02 -6.97
N GLN A 53 -7.48 -21.75 -6.77
CA GLN A 53 -8.75 -21.18 -6.33
C GLN A 53 -8.66 -20.51 -4.95
N ASN A 54 -7.94 -21.09 -4.00
CA ASN A 54 -7.80 -20.51 -2.66
C ASN A 54 -6.97 -19.24 -2.71
N LEU A 55 -5.89 -19.20 -3.49
CA LEU A 55 -5.11 -18.00 -3.71
C LEU A 55 -5.99 -16.89 -4.32
N PHE A 56 -6.78 -17.20 -5.34
CA PHE A 56 -7.73 -16.25 -5.93
C PHE A 56 -8.68 -15.66 -4.88
N LEU A 57 -9.26 -16.50 -4.02
CA LEU A 57 -10.18 -16.06 -2.96
C LEU A 57 -9.46 -15.19 -1.92
N ILE A 58 -8.20 -15.50 -1.55
CA ILE A 58 -7.38 -14.70 -0.64
C ILE A 58 -7.08 -13.33 -1.25
N VAL A 59 -6.68 -13.28 -2.52
CA VAL A 59 -6.40 -12.02 -3.24
C VAL A 59 -7.67 -11.18 -3.37
N LEU A 60 -8.80 -11.82 -3.68
CA LEU A 60 -10.09 -11.14 -3.76
C LEU A 60 -10.54 -10.58 -2.38
N ALA A 61 -10.41 -11.36 -1.30
CA ALA A 61 -10.69 -10.89 0.06
C ALA A 61 -9.77 -9.73 0.46
N SER A 62 -8.48 -9.78 0.09
CA SER A 62 -7.53 -8.66 0.27
C SER A 62 -7.99 -7.41 -0.47
N ALA A 63 -8.37 -7.54 -1.75
CA ALA A 63 -8.85 -6.42 -2.56
C ALA A 63 -10.11 -5.77 -1.98
N LEU A 64 -11.07 -6.57 -1.51
CA LEU A 64 -12.32 -6.09 -0.91
C LEU A 64 -12.07 -5.38 0.44
N SER A 65 -11.24 -5.96 1.31
CA SER A 65 -10.89 -5.35 2.60
C SER A 65 -10.11 -4.04 2.42
N ILE A 66 -9.20 -3.96 1.44
CA ILE A 66 -8.48 -2.72 1.10
C ILE A 66 -9.43 -1.67 0.51
N ALA A 67 -10.34 -2.07 -0.38
CA ALA A 67 -11.37 -1.18 -0.94
C ALA A 67 -12.23 -0.57 0.16
N SER A 68 -12.73 -1.40 1.08
CA SER A 68 -13.49 -0.95 2.24
C SER A 68 -12.66 -0.01 3.13
N GLY A 69 -11.36 -0.31 3.30
CA GLY A 69 -10.40 0.51 4.02
C GLY A 69 -10.24 1.92 3.43
N TYR A 70 -10.17 2.04 2.10
CA TYR A 70 -10.14 3.35 1.46
C TYR A 70 -11.45 4.12 1.65
N ILE A 71 -12.60 3.44 1.65
CA ILE A 71 -13.90 4.06 1.90
C ILE A 71 -13.98 4.63 3.32
N ILE A 72 -13.66 3.83 4.34
CA ILE A 72 -13.74 4.29 5.72
C ILE A 72 -12.71 5.38 6.01
N ASN A 73 -11.52 5.31 5.41
CA ASN A 73 -10.53 6.38 5.53
C ASN A 73 -11.01 7.69 4.86
N ASN A 74 -11.64 7.63 3.66
CA ASN A 74 -12.23 8.78 2.99
C ASN A 74 -13.37 9.39 3.81
N PHE A 75 -14.15 8.56 4.52
CA PHE A 75 -15.21 9.02 5.41
C PHE A 75 -14.66 9.87 6.56
N TYR A 76 -13.62 9.40 7.26
CA TYR A 76 -13.00 10.12 8.38
C TYR A 76 -12.16 11.32 7.94
N ASP A 77 -11.60 11.33 6.72
CA ASP A 77 -10.72 12.39 6.22
C ASP A 77 -11.46 13.44 5.38
N SER A 78 -12.80 13.38 5.27
CA SER A 78 -13.58 14.18 4.34
C SER A 78 -13.34 15.70 4.44
N GLU A 79 -13.21 16.26 5.65
CA GLU A 79 -12.95 17.68 5.87
C GLU A 79 -11.49 18.07 5.56
N LYS A 80 -10.56 17.24 5.99
CA LYS A 80 -9.12 17.45 5.72
C LYS A 80 -8.81 17.38 4.23
N ASP A 81 -9.42 16.44 3.52
CA ASP A 81 -9.20 16.25 2.08
C ASP A 81 -9.80 17.41 1.24
N LEU A 82 -10.77 18.15 1.73
CA LEU A 82 -11.23 19.39 1.09
C LEU A 82 -10.10 20.42 0.96
N ILE A 83 -9.21 20.51 1.95
CA ILE A 83 -8.07 21.44 1.94
C ILE A 83 -6.90 20.85 1.16
N ASN A 84 -6.58 19.58 1.42
CA ASN A 84 -5.38 18.95 0.87
C ASN A 84 -5.56 18.54 -0.60
N ARG A 85 -6.76 18.08 -1.01
CA ARG A 85 -7.03 17.47 -2.33
C ARG A 85 -8.40 17.88 -2.87
N PRO A 86 -8.69 19.19 -3.06
CA PRO A 86 -10.02 19.69 -3.41
C PRO A 86 -10.61 19.06 -4.67
N ASN A 87 -9.81 18.89 -5.74
CA ASN A 87 -10.27 18.31 -7.00
C ASN A 87 -10.69 16.85 -6.84
N LYS A 88 -9.91 16.04 -6.09
CA LYS A 88 -10.26 14.65 -5.81
C LYS A 88 -11.52 14.58 -4.96
N THR A 89 -11.60 15.37 -3.89
CA THR A 89 -12.75 15.41 -2.99
C THR A 89 -14.03 15.82 -3.71
N TYR A 90 -13.94 16.72 -4.70
CA TYR A 90 -15.08 17.06 -5.54
C TYR A 90 -15.61 15.83 -6.30
N ILE A 91 -14.74 15.02 -6.91
CA ILE A 91 -15.12 13.77 -7.59
C ILE A 91 -15.69 12.76 -6.59
N ASP A 92 -15.04 12.58 -5.45
CA ASP A 92 -15.45 11.64 -4.42
C ASP A 92 -16.85 11.96 -3.84
N ASN A 93 -17.29 13.20 -3.90
CA ASN A 93 -18.57 13.69 -3.38
C ASN A 93 -19.75 13.53 -4.33
N TYR A 94 -19.58 12.97 -5.54
CA TYR A 94 -20.71 12.52 -6.36
C TYR A 94 -21.46 11.34 -5.71
N VAL A 95 -20.81 10.60 -4.79
CA VAL A 95 -21.46 9.58 -3.97
C VAL A 95 -21.64 10.10 -2.54
N SER A 96 -22.87 9.95 -2.01
CA SER A 96 -23.19 10.41 -0.66
C SER A 96 -22.41 9.63 0.41
N GLN A 97 -22.17 10.25 1.56
CA GLN A 97 -21.53 9.60 2.71
C GLN A 97 -22.32 8.36 3.17
N LYS A 98 -23.66 8.41 3.12
CA LYS A 98 -24.51 7.27 3.43
C LYS A 98 -24.25 6.09 2.49
N THR A 99 -24.14 6.34 1.18
CA THR A 99 -23.83 5.29 0.19
C THR A 99 -22.43 4.73 0.39
N LYS A 100 -21.42 5.60 0.65
CA LYS A 100 -20.06 5.15 0.97
C LYS A 100 -20.04 4.20 2.17
N LEU A 101 -20.74 4.57 3.25
CA LEU A 101 -20.81 3.75 4.46
C LEU A 101 -21.55 2.42 4.23
N ALA A 102 -22.66 2.43 3.46
CA ALA A 102 -23.34 1.19 3.08
C ALA A 102 -22.42 0.29 2.25
N THR A 103 -21.69 0.84 1.27
CA THR A 103 -20.71 0.09 0.47
C THR A 103 -19.60 -0.50 1.34
N TYR A 104 -19.09 0.24 2.35
CA TYR A 104 -18.13 -0.26 3.31
C TYR A 104 -18.59 -1.53 4.02
N PHE A 105 -19.81 -1.54 4.56
CA PHE A 105 -20.36 -2.73 5.24
C PHE A 105 -20.58 -3.89 4.29
N VAL A 106 -21.09 -3.63 3.08
CA VAL A 106 -21.32 -4.68 2.06
C VAL A 106 -19.98 -5.33 1.65
N LEU A 107 -18.95 -4.55 1.38
CA LEU A 107 -17.64 -5.08 1.00
C LEU A 107 -17.02 -5.93 2.12
N ASN A 108 -17.11 -5.48 3.37
CA ASN A 108 -16.60 -6.24 4.52
C ASN A 108 -17.38 -7.55 4.72
N PHE A 109 -18.70 -7.52 4.57
CA PHE A 109 -19.53 -8.72 4.67
C PHE A 109 -19.17 -9.74 3.58
N ILE A 110 -19.05 -9.30 2.32
CA ILE A 110 -18.62 -10.15 1.20
C ILE A 110 -17.19 -10.68 1.43
N CYS A 111 -16.28 -9.86 1.94
CA CYS A 111 -14.91 -10.28 2.27
C CYS A 111 -14.90 -11.46 3.25
N VAL A 112 -15.69 -11.38 4.34
CA VAL A 112 -15.79 -12.44 5.35
C VAL A 112 -16.40 -13.72 4.77
N ILE A 113 -17.44 -13.59 3.92
CA ILE A 113 -18.02 -14.73 3.21
C ILE A 113 -16.97 -15.41 2.31
N ILE A 114 -16.23 -14.64 1.50
CA ILE A 114 -15.19 -15.20 0.63
C ILE A 114 -14.09 -15.88 1.46
N ALA A 115 -13.65 -15.27 2.56
CA ALA A 115 -12.67 -15.87 3.45
C ALA A 115 -13.14 -17.21 4.05
N SER A 116 -14.45 -17.38 4.29
CA SER A 116 -15.02 -18.62 4.84
C SER A 116 -14.92 -19.82 3.87
N TYR A 117 -14.87 -19.57 2.57
CA TYR A 117 -14.62 -20.62 1.56
C TYR A 117 -13.15 -21.09 1.53
N VAL A 118 -12.22 -20.30 2.05
CA VAL A 118 -10.80 -20.69 2.12
C VAL A 118 -10.55 -21.53 3.37
N ALA A 119 -10.78 -20.95 4.56
CA ALA A 119 -10.59 -21.61 5.85
C ALA A 119 -11.09 -20.71 6.99
N PHE A 120 -11.35 -21.30 8.17
CA PHE A 120 -11.68 -20.53 9.38
C PHE A 120 -10.58 -19.54 9.77
N GLN A 121 -9.30 -19.91 9.60
CA GLN A 121 -8.15 -19.03 9.84
C GLN A 121 -8.18 -17.77 8.96
N ALA A 122 -8.63 -17.90 7.71
CA ALA A 122 -8.80 -16.77 6.82
C ALA A 122 -9.92 -15.83 7.29
N VAL A 123 -11.03 -16.36 7.82
CA VAL A 123 -12.10 -15.55 8.44
C VAL A 123 -11.55 -14.72 9.60
N VAL A 124 -10.81 -15.35 10.52
CA VAL A 124 -10.20 -14.65 11.67
C VAL A 124 -9.21 -13.59 11.20
N PHE A 125 -8.35 -13.93 10.23
CA PHE A 125 -7.36 -13.01 9.68
C PHE A 125 -8.00 -11.77 9.05
N PHE A 126 -8.95 -11.94 8.12
CA PHE A 126 -9.58 -10.81 7.44
C PHE A 126 -10.49 -10.00 8.36
N SER A 127 -11.17 -10.64 9.33
CA SER A 127 -11.93 -9.91 10.35
C SER A 127 -11.03 -9.02 11.22
N ALA A 128 -9.88 -9.54 11.67
CA ALA A 128 -8.89 -8.77 12.41
C ALA A 128 -8.28 -7.65 11.56
N TYR A 129 -8.03 -7.91 10.28
CA TYR A 129 -7.50 -6.93 9.33
C TYR A 129 -8.49 -5.78 9.08
N ILE A 130 -9.77 -6.09 8.85
CA ILE A 130 -10.86 -5.09 8.71
C ILE A 130 -10.96 -4.23 9.97
N PHE A 131 -10.91 -4.84 11.14
CA PHE A 131 -10.92 -4.12 12.42
C PHE A 131 -9.69 -3.22 12.57
N ALA A 132 -8.50 -3.70 12.22
CA ALA A 132 -7.26 -2.92 12.28
C ALA A 132 -7.30 -1.70 11.32
N ILE A 133 -7.85 -1.85 10.10
CA ILE A 133 -8.06 -0.75 9.16
C ILE A 133 -9.04 0.29 9.73
N TRP A 134 -10.15 -0.16 10.34
CA TRP A 134 -11.09 0.74 10.99
C TRP A 134 -10.44 1.49 12.15
N LEU A 135 -9.73 0.78 13.04
CA LEU A 135 -9.03 1.36 14.18
C LEU A 135 -7.97 2.38 13.74
N TYR A 136 -7.23 2.07 12.67
CA TYR A 136 -6.31 3.01 12.04
C TYR A 136 -7.03 4.27 11.58
N SER A 137 -8.09 4.12 10.81
CA SER A 137 -8.83 5.25 10.24
C SER A 137 -9.52 6.10 11.31
N HIS A 138 -9.98 5.47 12.39
CA HIS A 138 -10.67 6.15 13.50
C HIS A 138 -9.71 6.87 14.43
N LYS A 139 -8.61 6.21 14.83
CA LYS A 139 -7.76 6.69 15.94
C LYS A 139 -6.26 6.72 15.63
N LEU A 140 -5.66 5.61 15.15
CA LEU A 140 -4.20 5.47 15.13
C LEU A 140 -3.53 6.48 14.19
N LYS A 141 -4.16 6.81 13.06
CA LYS A 141 -3.60 7.77 12.09
C LYS A 141 -3.38 9.18 12.66
N LYS A 142 -4.03 9.51 13.81
CA LYS A 142 -3.88 10.79 14.51
C LYS A 142 -2.73 10.80 15.51
N ILE A 143 -1.99 9.71 15.66
CA ILE A 143 -0.87 9.62 16.59
C ILE A 143 0.42 9.74 15.75
N PRO A 144 1.26 10.76 16.00
CA PRO A 144 2.52 10.96 15.28
C PRO A 144 3.36 9.69 15.29
N ILE A 145 4.03 9.40 14.18
CA ILE A 145 4.88 8.20 13.97
C ILE A 145 4.06 6.91 13.96
N LEU A 146 3.24 6.63 14.99
CA LEU A 146 2.44 5.41 15.07
C LEU A 146 1.45 5.31 13.90
N GLY A 147 0.87 6.45 13.47
CA GLY A 147 0.03 6.51 12.28
C GLY A 147 0.76 6.06 11.02
N ASN A 148 2.00 6.55 10.80
CA ASN A 148 2.80 6.20 9.62
C ASN A 148 3.22 4.72 9.64
N ILE A 149 3.67 4.21 10.80
CA ILE A 149 4.02 2.80 10.99
C ILE A 149 2.79 1.92 10.78
N SER A 150 1.65 2.26 11.37
CA SER A 150 0.40 1.49 11.21
C SER A 150 -0.07 1.48 9.76
N ALA A 151 0.02 2.60 9.02
CA ALA A 151 -0.33 2.65 7.61
C ALA A 151 0.54 1.71 6.77
N ALA A 152 1.86 1.73 6.98
CA ALA A 152 2.80 0.84 6.30
C ALA A 152 2.56 -0.63 6.66
N THR A 153 2.33 -0.94 7.94
CA THR A 153 1.97 -2.28 8.41
C THR A 153 0.72 -2.79 7.70
N LEU A 154 -0.36 -2.00 7.70
CA LEU A 154 -1.61 -2.36 7.04
C LEU A 154 -1.45 -2.58 5.53
N ALA A 155 -0.52 -1.88 4.88
CA ALA A 155 -0.24 -2.07 3.45
C ALA A 155 0.53 -3.38 3.16
N VAL A 156 1.30 -3.90 4.12
CA VAL A 156 2.06 -5.15 3.98
C VAL A 156 1.24 -6.38 4.42
N ILE A 157 0.30 -6.24 5.36
CA ILE A 157 -0.53 -7.34 5.89
C ILE A 157 -1.18 -8.23 4.81
N PRO A 158 -1.72 -7.73 3.67
CA PRO A 158 -2.29 -8.58 2.63
C PRO A 158 -1.33 -9.63 2.06
N PHE A 159 -0.02 -9.32 2.03
CA PHE A 159 1.01 -10.30 1.64
C PHE A 159 1.19 -11.40 2.69
N PHE A 160 0.96 -11.09 3.98
CA PHE A 160 0.98 -12.09 5.04
C PHE A 160 -0.15 -13.11 4.91
N ALA A 161 -1.32 -12.75 4.36
CA ALA A 161 -2.39 -13.71 4.06
C ALA A 161 -1.90 -14.80 3.10
N VAL A 162 -1.17 -14.39 2.04
CA VAL A 162 -0.58 -15.32 1.07
C VAL A 162 0.54 -16.14 1.70
N PHE A 163 1.40 -15.51 2.47
CA PHE A 163 2.49 -16.16 3.20
C PHE A 163 1.99 -17.26 4.16
N VAL A 164 0.95 -16.98 4.95
CA VAL A 164 0.33 -17.95 5.86
C VAL A 164 -0.32 -19.11 5.08
N TYR A 165 -0.89 -18.82 3.90
CA TYR A 165 -1.49 -19.83 3.03
C TYR A 165 -0.45 -20.85 2.52
N PHE A 166 0.68 -20.36 1.99
CA PHE A 166 1.73 -21.25 1.48
C PHE A 166 2.62 -21.86 2.58
N ARG A 167 2.59 -21.32 3.80
CA ARG A 167 3.41 -21.75 4.94
C ARG A 167 4.93 -21.77 4.64
N ASN A 168 5.37 -20.87 3.77
CA ASN A 168 6.78 -20.69 3.47
C ASN A 168 7.37 -19.61 4.39
N PHE A 169 8.40 -19.95 5.17
CA PHE A 169 9.02 -19.08 6.17
C PHE A 169 10.46 -18.70 5.79
N ASP A 170 10.78 -18.70 4.50
CA ASP A 170 12.10 -18.35 4.00
C ASP A 170 12.49 -16.91 4.34
N LEU A 171 13.73 -16.74 4.77
CA LEU A 171 14.23 -15.43 5.20
C LEU A 171 14.15 -14.37 4.09
N VAL A 172 14.30 -14.77 2.83
CA VAL A 172 14.21 -13.86 1.68
C VAL A 172 12.89 -13.11 1.63
N ILE A 173 11.78 -13.76 2.01
CA ILE A 173 10.43 -13.17 2.05
C ILE A 173 10.39 -12.02 3.06
N PHE A 174 10.94 -12.24 4.25
CA PHE A 174 10.97 -11.24 5.31
C PHE A 174 11.86 -10.05 4.96
N VAL A 175 12.98 -10.29 4.26
CA VAL A 175 13.89 -9.21 3.84
C VAL A 175 13.23 -8.34 2.76
N HIS A 176 12.52 -8.94 1.79
CA HIS A 176 11.71 -8.17 0.81
C HIS A 176 10.60 -7.39 1.51
N ALA A 177 9.89 -8.01 2.45
CA ALA A 177 8.83 -7.35 3.21
C ALA A 177 9.37 -6.19 4.05
N MET A 178 10.56 -6.33 4.65
CA MET A 178 11.22 -5.27 5.41
C MET A 178 11.59 -4.07 4.53
N PHE A 179 12.16 -4.33 3.33
CA PHE A 179 12.45 -3.29 2.37
C PHE A 179 11.18 -2.53 1.97
N LEU A 180 10.13 -3.25 1.57
CA LEU A 180 8.84 -2.66 1.20
C LEU A 180 8.24 -1.86 2.35
N PHE A 181 8.26 -2.39 3.57
CA PHE A 181 7.75 -1.72 4.77
C PHE A 181 8.46 -0.38 5.02
N LEU A 182 9.78 -0.34 4.97
CA LEU A 182 10.57 0.88 5.17
C LEU A 182 10.25 1.93 4.10
N VAL A 183 10.19 1.55 2.82
CA VAL A 183 9.82 2.47 1.73
C VAL A 183 8.39 3.01 1.92
N LEU A 184 7.46 2.18 2.41
CA LEU A 184 6.09 2.61 2.71
C LEU A 184 6.04 3.59 3.90
N VAL A 185 6.82 3.38 4.98
CA VAL A 185 6.91 4.34 6.10
C VAL A 185 7.48 5.67 5.61
N ILE A 186 8.56 5.66 4.82
CA ILE A 186 9.13 6.86 4.21
C ILE A 186 8.07 7.59 3.38
N ARG A 187 7.29 6.86 2.57
CA ARG A 187 6.24 7.45 1.74
C ARG A 187 5.13 8.11 2.57
N GLU A 188 4.70 7.51 3.67
CA GLU A 188 3.69 8.10 4.54
C GLU A 188 4.22 9.38 5.23
N LEU A 189 5.48 9.40 5.66
CA LEU A 189 6.10 10.61 6.23
C LEU A 189 6.25 11.75 5.20
N VAL A 190 6.60 11.43 3.95
CA VAL A 190 6.64 12.43 2.86
C VAL A 190 5.25 12.95 2.53
N LYS A 191 4.22 12.12 2.59
CA LYS A 191 2.83 12.51 2.43
C LYS A 191 2.38 13.48 3.54
N ASP A 192 2.87 13.32 4.77
CA ASP A 192 2.60 14.26 5.86
C ASP A 192 3.26 15.62 5.59
N LEU A 193 4.48 15.66 5.04
CA LEU A 193 5.11 16.90 4.58
C LEU A 193 4.34 17.55 3.41
N GLU A 194 3.84 16.77 2.46
CA GLU A 194 2.98 17.23 1.36
C GLU A 194 1.69 17.89 1.88
N ASN A 195 1.10 17.32 2.93
CA ASN A 195 -0.20 17.72 3.47
C ASN A 195 -0.12 18.69 4.66
N LEU A 196 1.08 19.16 5.04
CA LEU A 196 1.35 19.94 6.25
C LEU A 196 0.36 21.08 6.50
N ARG A 197 -0.03 21.84 5.46
CA ARG A 197 -0.97 22.98 5.60
C ARG A 197 -2.36 22.54 6.03
N GLY A 198 -2.90 21.49 5.42
CA GLY A 198 -4.23 21.00 5.75
C GLY A 198 -4.25 20.24 7.09
N ASP A 199 -3.17 19.55 7.41
CA ASP A 199 -3.03 18.85 8.68
C ASP A 199 -2.94 19.87 9.83
N PHE A 200 -2.18 20.95 9.66
CA PHE A 200 -2.11 22.05 10.62
C PHE A 200 -3.46 22.77 10.79
N ALA A 201 -4.18 23.06 9.69
CA ALA A 201 -5.46 23.75 9.71
C ALA A 201 -6.60 22.96 10.38
N GLN A 202 -6.44 21.64 10.52
CA GLN A 202 -7.41 20.72 11.11
C GLN A 202 -6.92 20.11 12.44
N ASP A 203 -5.93 20.72 13.07
CA ASP A 203 -5.30 20.24 14.31
C ASP A 203 -4.96 18.74 14.26
N TYR A 204 -4.43 18.30 13.11
CA TYR A 204 -4.08 16.91 12.87
C TYR A 204 -2.62 16.68 13.23
N PRO A 205 -2.29 16.01 14.35
CA PRO A 205 -0.95 15.97 14.91
C PRO A 205 -0.05 14.96 14.15
N THR A 206 0.34 15.27 12.92
CA THR A 206 1.37 14.51 12.19
C THR A 206 2.77 14.86 12.68
N LEU A 207 3.77 14.03 12.32
CA LEU A 207 5.17 14.29 12.72
C LEU A 207 5.64 15.71 12.39
N PRO A 208 5.47 16.23 11.14
CA PRO A 208 5.90 17.58 10.81
C PRO A 208 5.06 18.69 11.48
N VAL A 209 3.79 18.44 11.80
CA VAL A 209 2.94 19.40 12.54
C VAL A 209 3.41 19.51 13.98
N THR A 210 3.71 18.39 14.64
CA THR A 210 4.02 18.32 16.06
C THR A 210 5.48 18.68 16.37
N TYR A 211 6.42 18.19 15.55
CA TYR A 211 7.86 18.29 15.82
C TYR A 211 8.62 19.11 14.78
N GLY A 212 7.93 19.64 13.78
CA GLY A 212 8.51 20.47 12.72
C GLY A 212 9.00 19.69 11.50
N GLU A 213 9.12 20.43 10.40
CA GLU A 213 9.53 19.89 9.08
C GLU A 213 10.93 19.27 9.10
N GLN A 214 11.89 19.91 9.82
CA GLN A 214 13.26 19.41 9.89
C GLN A 214 13.37 18.06 10.60
N THR A 215 12.63 17.88 11.70
CA THR A 215 12.57 16.60 12.42
C THR A 215 12.00 15.50 11.53
N ALA A 216 10.96 15.80 10.74
CA ALA A 216 10.40 14.86 9.78
C ALA A 216 11.41 14.47 8.70
N LYS A 217 12.15 15.43 8.13
CA LYS A 217 13.21 15.17 7.15
C LYS A 217 14.35 14.31 7.73
N LEU A 218 14.74 14.58 8.98
CA LEU A 218 15.74 13.77 9.67
C LEU A 218 15.27 12.32 9.85
N ALA A 219 14.03 12.12 10.33
CA ALA A 219 13.44 10.79 10.50
C ALA A 219 13.39 10.04 9.16
N ILE A 220 12.96 10.70 8.08
CA ILE A 220 12.96 10.14 6.73
C ILE A 220 14.38 9.74 6.32
N SER A 221 15.39 10.60 6.57
CA SER A 221 16.79 10.31 6.21
C SER A 221 17.31 9.07 6.93
N VAL A 222 17.04 8.93 8.22
CA VAL A 222 17.39 7.72 8.99
C VAL A 222 16.74 6.47 8.41
N LEU A 223 15.45 6.54 8.05
CA LEU A 223 14.74 5.42 7.45
C LEU A 223 15.31 5.06 6.08
N VAL A 224 15.70 6.03 5.25
CA VAL A 224 16.38 5.76 3.97
C VAL A 224 17.69 5.03 4.19
N PHE A 225 18.50 5.41 5.16
CA PHE A 225 19.72 4.66 5.48
C PHE A 225 19.42 3.25 5.98
N LEU A 226 18.34 3.06 6.75
CA LEU A 226 17.89 1.74 7.17
C LEU A 226 17.43 0.86 6.01
N THR A 227 16.92 1.44 4.89
CA THR A 227 16.54 0.63 3.71
C THR A 227 17.74 -0.01 3.02
N PHE A 228 18.96 0.51 3.20
CA PHE A 228 20.15 -0.11 2.64
C PHE A 228 20.49 -1.45 3.30
N VAL A 229 20.07 -1.67 4.54
CA VAL A 229 20.31 -2.95 5.24
C VAL A 229 19.64 -4.13 4.52
N PRO A 230 18.29 -4.15 4.29
CA PRO A 230 17.68 -5.23 3.52
C PRO A 230 18.20 -5.30 2.08
N VAL A 231 18.55 -4.18 1.44
CA VAL A 231 19.13 -4.18 0.09
C VAL A 231 20.47 -4.94 0.07
N VAL A 232 21.38 -4.63 1.00
CA VAL A 232 22.68 -5.33 1.09
C VAL A 232 22.49 -6.81 1.39
N ILE A 233 21.55 -7.17 2.27
CA ILE A 233 21.24 -8.57 2.58
C ILE A 233 20.73 -9.29 1.34
N LEU A 234 19.82 -8.68 0.55
CA LEU A 234 19.28 -9.29 -0.67
C LEU A 234 20.37 -9.52 -1.71
N LEU A 235 21.20 -8.50 -1.97
CA LEU A 235 22.27 -8.59 -2.97
C LEU A 235 23.43 -9.54 -2.59
N GLN A 236 23.66 -9.78 -1.29
CA GLN A 236 24.82 -10.59 -0.87
C GLN A 236 24.47 -12.01 -0.44
N LYS A 237 23.24 -12.25 0.05
CA LYS A 237 22.88 -13.54 0.65
C LYS A 237 21.90 -14.37 -0.17
N PHE A 238 21.24 -13.76 -1.15
CA PHE A 238 20.20 -14.43 -1.92
C PHE A 238 20.46 -14.30 -3.42
N GLU A 239 20.13 -15.36 -4.14
CA GLU A 239 20.11 -15.35 -5.60
C GLU A 239 18.73 -14.85 -6.06
N ILE A 240 18.62 -13.55 -6.32
CA ILE A 240 17.39 -12.89 -6.74
C ILE A 240 17.40 -12.51 -8.23
N GLY A 241 18.26 -13.17 -9.02
CA GLY A 241 18.35 -13.02 -10.44
C GLY A 241 18.60 -11.57 -10.89
N TYR A 242 17.98 -11.16 -11.99
CA TYR A 242 18.13 -9.79 -12.49
C TYR A 242 17.40 -8.74 -11.65
N MET A 243 16.70 -9.11 -10.59
CA MET A 243 16.11 -8.14 -9.65
C MET A 243 17.21 -7.36 -8.89
N ASP A 244 18.46 -7.83 -8.90
CA ASP A 244 19.63 -7.08 -8.41
C ASP A 244 19.71 -5.68 -9.02
N PHE A 245 19.47 -5.55 -10.32
CA PHE A 245 19.46 -4.25 -11.00
C PHE A 245 18.42 -3.29 -10.44
N TYR A 246 17.25 -3.80 -10.04
CA TYR A 246 16.24 -2.98 -9.39
C TYR A 246 16.74 -2.42 -8.04
N PHE A 247 17.37 -3.24 -7.21
CA PHE A 247 17.87 -2.79 -5.90
C PHE A 247 19.02 -1.80 -6.02
N VAL A 248 19.96 -2.01 -6.96
CA VAL A 248 21.03 -1.05 -7.27
C VAL A 248 20.45 0.27 -7.77
N PHE A 249 19.55 0.21 -8.75
CA PHE A 249 18.88 1.39 -9.29
C PHE A 249 18.08 2.16 -8.21
N THR A 250 17.33 1.45 -7.38
CA THR A 250 16.57 2.04 -6.28
C THR A 250 17.47 2.70 -5.24
N THR A 251 18.64 2.12 -4.96
CA THR A 251 19.63 2.74 -4.07
C THR A 251 20.08 4.10 -4.60
N ILE A 252 20.38 4.19 -5.90
CA ILE A 252 20.75 5.47 -6.55
C ILE A 252 19.58 6.47 -6.44
N LEU A 253 18.35 6.01 -6.72
CA LEU A 253 17.16 6.88 -6.59
C LEU A 253 16.93 7.36 -5.16
N LEU A 254 17.17 6.54 -4.15
CA LEU A 254 17.03 6.94 -2.74
C LEU A 254 18.10 7.93 -2.30
N VAL A 255 19.32 7.85 -2.83
CA VAL A 255 20.36 8.87 -2.60
C VAL A 255 19.95 10.20 -3.22
N LEU A 256 19.48 10.20 -4.48
CA LEU A 256 18.95 11.40 -5.13
C LEU A 256 17.72 11.95 -4.42
N PHE A 257 16.82 11.06 -3.94
CA PHE A 257 15.68 11.42 -3.13
C PHE A 257 16.09 12.20 -1.87
N LEU A 258 17.13 11.77 -1.15
CA LEU A 258 17.64 12.49 0.03
C LEU A 258 18.11 13.90 -0.33
N TYR A 259 18.85 14.05 -1.42
CA TYR A 259 19.29 15.38 -1.88
C TYR A 259 18.08 16.28 -2.12
N PHE A 260 17.09 15.82 -2.89
CA PHE A 260 15.88 16.59 -3.17
C PHE A 260 15.00 16.83 -1.94
N LEU A 261 14.95 15.89 -0.98
CA LEU A 261 14.22 16.06 0.28
C LEU A 261 14.70 17.27 1.06
N TRP A 262 16.01 17.45 1.17
CA TRP A 262 16.59 18.54 1.97
C TRP A 262 16.42 19.91 1.33
N ILE A 263 16.40 20.03 0.02
CA ILE A 263 16.17 21.31 -0.67
C ILE A 263 14.68 21.64 -0.84
N SER A 264 13.78 20.65 -0.66
CA SER A 264 12.32 20.83 -0.83
C SER A 264 11.73 21.68 0.28
N LYS A 265 10.84 22.63 -0.10
CA LYS A 265 10.12 23.54 0.81
C LYS A 265 8.65 23.73 0.43
N SER A 266 8.23 23.21 -0.72
CA SER A 266 6.88 23.42 -1.25
C SER A 266 6.10 22.11 -1.38
N LYS A 267 4.75 22.22 -1.31
CA LYS A 267 3.85 21.09 -1.51
C LYS A 267 4.12 20.34 -2.82
N SER A 268 4.38 21.08 -3.91
CA SER A 268 4.65 20.48 -5.23
C SER A 268 5.93 19.64 -5.23
N GLN A 269 6.98 20.07 -4.53
CA GLN A 269 8.24 19.34 -4.40
C GLN A 269 8.04 18.06 -3.58
N TYR A 270 7.30 18.12 -2.45
CA TYR A 270 6.95 16.93 -1.67
C TYR A 270 6.04 15.96 -2.43
N LEU A 271 5.10 16.46 -3.24
CA LEU A 271 4.29 15.65 -4.14
C LEU A 271 5.15 14.90 -5.16
N TRP A 272 6.17 15.56 -5.73
CA TRP A 272 7.11 14.91 -6.64
C TRP A 272 7.87 13.77 -5.94
N LEU A 273 8.42 14.02 -4.74
CA LEU A 273 9.09 13.00 -3.93
C LEU A 273 8.16 11.84 -3.56
N HIS A 274 6.91 12.13 -3.20
CA HIS A 274 5.89 11.12 -2.93
C HIS A 274 5.63 10.24 -4.18
N ASN A 275 5.56 10.85 -5.37
CA ASN A 275 5.38 10.10 -6.61
C ASN A 275 6.62 9.31 -7.01
N LEU A 276 7.83 9.79 -6.72
CA LEU A 276 9.07 9.02 -6.90
C LEU A 276 9.06 7.73 -6.06
N LEU A 277 8.63 7.81 -4.79
CA LEU A 277 8.50 6.62 -3.94
C LEU A 277 7.42 5.65 -4.44
N LYS A 278 6.30 6.17 -4.97
CA LYS A 278 5.30 5.32 -5.65
C LYS A 278 5.88 4.62 -6.88
N PHE A 279 6.67 5.35 -7.68
CA PHE A 279 7.35 4.77 -8.82
C PHE A 279 8.27 3.63 -8.39
N ILE A 280 9.09 3.82 -7.35
CA ILE A 280 9.96 2.78 -6.79
C ILE A 280 9.15 1.53 -6.44
N ILE A 281 8.03 1.69 -5.73
CA ILE A 281 7.18 0.56 -5.31
C ILE A 281 6.58 -0.17 -6.53
N VAL A 282 5.96 0.56 -7.45
CA VAL A 282 5.31 -0.04 -8.63
C VAL A 282 6.32 -0.69 -9.55
N PHE A 283 7.47 -0.02 -9.77
CA PHE A 283 8.57 -0.56 -10.56
C PHE A 283 9.14 -1.84 -9.92
N GLY A 284 9.28 -1.86 -8.58
CA GLY A 284 9.69 -3.07 -7.85
C GLY A 284 8.72 -4.23 -8.04
N VAL A 285 7.41 -3.99 -8.03
CA VAL A 285 6.41 -5.02 -8.32
C VAL A 285 6.61 -5.63 -9.70
N LEU A 286 6.88 -4.81 -10.71
CA LEU A 286 7.17 -5.31 -12.07
C LEU A 286 8.51 -6.05 -12.15
N CYS A 287 9.51 -5.60 -11.40
CA CYS A 287 10.84 -6.22 -11.37
C CYS A 287 10.85 -7.59 -10.64
N ILE A 288 9.79 -7.97 -9.91
CA ILE A 288 9.65 -9.34 -9.37
C ILE A 288 9.73 -10.39 -10.51
N LEU A 289 9.27 -10.06 -11.71
CA LEU A 289 9.41 -10.92 -12.91
C LEU A 289 10.88 -11.21 -13.28
N LEU A 290 11.81 -10.41 -12.81
CA LEU A 290 13.25 -10.54 -13.12
C LEU A 290 13.97 -11.49 -12.15
N ILE A 291 13.31 -11.98 -11.09
CA ILE A 291 13.89 -12.96 -10.16
C ILE A 291 14.25 -14.25 -10.89
N ASP A 292 13.35 -14.72 -11.73
CA ASP A 292 13.58 -15.92 -12.53
C ASP A 292 13.00 -15.77 -13.94
N VAL A 293 13.83 -15.26 -14.84
CA VAL A 293 13.44 -15.03 -16.25
C VAL A 293 13.18 -16.35 -16.98
N ASP A 294 13.90 -17.44 -16.62
CA ASP A 294 13.68 -18.76 -17.20
C ASP A 294 12.32 -19.34 -16.79
N VAL A 295 11.87 -19.03 -15.58
CA VAL A 295 10.52 -19.37 -15.12
C VAL A 295 9.46 -18.59 -15.89
N VAL A 296 9.69 -17.29 -16.19
CA VAL A 296 8.79 -16.51 -17.04
C VAL A 296 8.65 -17.16 -18.42
N ILE A 297 9.76 -17.57 -19.02
CA ILE A 297 9.76 -18.19 -20.35
C ILE A 297 9.16 -19.59 -20.30
N LYS A 298 9.51 -20.43 -19.32
CA LYS A 298 9.08 -21.84 -19.23
C LYS A 298 7.72 -22.06 -18.59
N LYS A 299 7.28 -21.18 -17.65
CA LYS A 299 6.03 -21.37 -16.91
C LYS A 299 4.85 -20.59 -17.47
N LEU A 300 5.07 -19.56 -18.29
CA LEU A 300 4.02 -18.75 -18.90
C LEU A 300 3.78 -19.06 -20.38
N ILE A 301 4.72 -19.68 -21.06
CA ILE A 301 4.61 -20.22 -22.41
C ILE A 301 4.45 -21.74 -22.32
#